data_1d806a166f8f2fd6355f446179406670
#
_entry.id   1d806a166f8f2fd6355f446179406670
#
_cell.length_a   1.000
_cell.length_b   1.000
_cell.length_c   1.000
_cell.angle_alpha   90.00
_cell.angle_beta   90.00
_cell.angle_gamma   90.00
#
_symmetry.space_group_name_H-M   'P 1'
#
loop_
_entity.id
_entity.type
_entity.pdbx_description
1 polymer ?
#
loop_
_entity_poly.entity_id
_entity_poly.type
_entity_poly.pdbx_seq_one_letter_code
_entity_poly.pdbx_strand_id
1 'polypeptide(L)'
;MNKLYRSKIIEEIIIRERNINGIQDIDVLLEKLLSEVRKYVNADAGSIYIVEGSKLKIKCAQNDTQLKKLPAGKKLKYVSFSFPIDETSIAGYVALTGNTLVIDDVYKLDSNTPYKFNKKPDIENNYRTKSMYSIPLKISNGKVVGVMQLINAKSHGGKVVKFSKDAEIFINHFALHTEQALRYAFLLDDHFKKMLRLSEFRDPKETYLHVERVSLFSLEIYDAYAFKHNIPLKEQEIFKDNLRIAAKFHDIGKVGISDLFLKKPGRFTDCERDIMKGHTCLGAMLFYPIKSDLDQMSFDVALYHHERFDGGAAGYPGKCSFHEFYYKFENGTDDKMSAGMS
;
A
#
# COMPACT_ATOMS: atom_id res chain seq x y z
N MET A 1 -28.48 -25.42 7.00
CA MET A 1 -28.06 -24.46 5.95
C MET A 1 -28.08 -25.16 4.60
N ASN A 2 -28.92 -24.70 3.66
CA ASN A 2 -29.22 -25.38 2.40
C ASN A 2 -27.97 -25.36 1.47
N LYS A 3 -27.68 -26.47 0.77
CA LYS A 3 -26.51 -26.65 -0.11
C LYS A 3 -26.43 -25.55 -1.20
N LEU A 4 -27.58 -25.09 -1.68
CA LEU A 4 -27.71 -23.99 -2.66
C LEU A 4 -27.29 -22.63 -2.08
N TYR A 5 -27.54 -22.39 -0.81
CA TYR A 5 -27.16 -21.16 -0.13
C TYR A 5 -25.63 -21.08 0.10
N ARG A 6 -25.00 -22.22 0.45
CA ARG A 6 -23.54 -22.31 0.54
C ARG A 6 -22.85 -22.06 -0.80
N SER A 7 -23.42 -22.60 -1.89
CA SER A 7 -22.86 -22.38 -3.24
C SER A 7 -22.85 -20.90 -3.62
N LYS A 8 -23.94 -20.17 -3.36
CA LYS A 8 -24.01 -18.72 -3.64
C LYS A 8 -23.00 -17.91 -2.83
N ILE A 9 -22.82 -18.24 -1.57
CA ILE A 9 -21.80 -17.57 -0.72
C ILE A 9 -20.41 -17.79 -1.30
N ILE A 10 -20.08 -19.02 -1.71
CA ILE A 10 -18.78 -19.35 -2.31
C ILE A 10 -18.57 -18.61 -3.64
N GLU A 11 -19.58 -18.56 -4.50
CA GLU A 11 -19.50 -17.81 -5.77
C GLU A 11 -19.26 -16.31 -5.54
N GLU A 12 -19.97 -15.69 -4.60
CA GLU A 12 -19.76 -14.28 -4.25
C GLU A 12 -18.36 -14.02 -3.67
N ILE A 13 -17.85 -14.95 -2.86
CA ILE A 13 -16.47 -14.88 -2.33
C ILE A 13 -15.47 -14.89 -3.48
N ILE A 14 -15.57 -15.86 -4.41
CA ILE A 14 -14.64 -16.01 -5.54
C ILE A 14 -14.67 -14.77 -6.46
N ILE A 15 -15.83 -14.19 -6.72
CA ILE A 15 -15.96 -12.97 -7.54
C ILE A 15 -15.24 -11.80 -6.86
N ARG A 16 -15.37 -11.65 -5.54
CA ARG A 16 -14.76 -10.55 -4.79
C ARG A 16 -13.26 -10.70 -4.62
N GLU A 17 -12.77 -11.94 -4.50
CA GLU A 17 -11.34 -12.24 -4.47
C GLU A 17 -10.63 -11.83 -5.77
N ARG A 18 -11.26 -12.00 -6.92
CA ARG A 18 -10.70 -11.53 -8.21
C ARG A 18 -10.48 -10.03 -8.25
N ASN A 19 -11.29 -9.25 -7.53
CA ASN A 19 -11.17 -7.79 -7.46
C ASN A 19 -10.02 -7.31 -6.57
N ILE A 20 -9.42 -8.21 -5.78
CA ILE A 20 -8.36 -7.91 -4.81
C ILE A 20 -7.02 -8.44 -5.31
N ASN A 21 -7.05 -9.53 -6.08
CA ASN A 21 -5.85 -10.12 -6.66
C ASN A 21 -5.19 -9.15 -7.64
N GLY A 22 -3.89 -8.91 -7.46
CA GLY A 22 -3.09 -8.03 -8.30
C GLY A 22 -2.83 -6.64 -7.73
N ILE A 23 -3.43 -6.27 -6.59
CA ILE A 23 -3.11 -5.02 -5.90
C ILE A 23 -1.76 -5.20 -5.18
N GLN A 24 -0.80 -4.34 -5.48
CA GLN A 24 0.57 -4.42 -4.98
C GLN A 24 0.83 -3.46 -3.82
N ASP A 25 0.17 -2.29 -3.81
CA ASP A 25 0.26 -1.35 -2.69
C ASP A 25 -0.61 -1.83 -1.53
N ILE A 26 0.00 -1.92 -0.34
CA ILE A 26 -0.66 -2.44 0.86
C ILE A 26 -1.80 -1.53 1.34
N ASP A 27 -1.70 -0.22 1.15
CA ASP A 27 -2.70 0.72 1.62
C ASP A 27 -3.96 0.64 0.75
N VAL A 28 -3.78 0.55 -0.58
CA VAL A 28 -4.87 0.32 -1.54
C VAL A 28 -5.52 -1.04 -1.30
N LEU A 29 -4.73 -2.07 -1.05
CA LEU A 29 -5.21 -3.42 -0.74
C LEU A 29 -6.10 -3.42 0.51
N LEU A 30 -5.65 -2.79 1.60
CA LEU A 30 -6.39 -2.75 2.86
C LEU A 30 -7.69 -1.95 2.75
N GLU A 31 -7.68 -0.83 2.03
CA GLU A 31 -8.89 -0.05 1.76
C GLU A 31 -9.92 -0.87 0.98
N LYS A 32 -9.48 -1.60 -0.05
CA LYS A 32 -10.33 -2.45 -0.88
C LYS A 32 -10.91 -3.60 -0.09
N LEU A 33 -10.06 -4.31 0.67
CA LEU A 33 -10.46 -5.40 1.55
C LEU A 33 -11.55 -4.94 2.54
N LEU A 34 -11.32 -3.83 3.24
CA LEU A 34 -12.27 -3.27 4.18
C LEU A 34 -13.61 -2.94 3.48
N SER A 35 -13.55 -2.34 2.30
CA SER A 35 -14.75 -2.00 1.51
C SER A 35 -15.56 -3.24 1.14
N GLU A 36 -14.90 -4.30 0.65
CA GLU A 36 -15.57 -5.52 0.22
C GLU A 36 -16.23 -6.26 1.40
N VAL A 37 -15.52 -6.38 2.53
CA VAL A 37 -16.08 -7.01 3.73
C VAL A 37 -17.26 -6.20 4.27
N ARG A 38 -17.14 -4.89 4.40
CA ARG A 38 -18.20 -4.01 4.88
C ARG A 38 -19.46 -4.13 4.03
N LYS A 39 -19.32 -4.08 2.70
CA LYS A 39 -20.44 -4.21 1.77
C LYS A 39 -21.17 -5.53 1.91
N TYR A 40 -20.42 -6.64 2.07
CA TYR A 40 -21.01 -7.95 2.20
C TYR A 40 -21.84 -8.10 3.48
N VAL A 41 -21.26 -7.71 4.62
CA VAL A 41 -21.93 -7.83 5.92
C VAL A 41 -22.84 -6.63 6.22
N ASN A 42 -23.00 -5.71 5.26
CA ASN A 42 -23.76 -4.47 5.38
C ASN A 42 -23.37 -3.67 6.62
N ALA A 43 -22.08 -3.52 6.89
CA ALA A 43 -21.56 -2.73 8.00
C ALA A 43 -21.44 -1.26 7.62
N ASP A 44 -21.95 -0.34 8.46
CA ASP A 44 -21.92 1.11 8.24
C ASP A 44 -20.52 1.69 8.25
N ALA A 45 -19.65 1.17 9.11
CA ALA A 45 -18.28 1.63 9.25
C ALA A 45 -17.33 0.46 9.47
N GLY A 46 -16.05 0.72 9.31
CA GLY A 46 -14.98 -0.20 9.64
C GLY A 46 -13.64 0.47 9.64
N SER A 47 -12.67 -0.17 10.28
CA SER A 47 -11.29 0.29 10.40
C SER A 47 -10.33 -0.87 10.34
N ILE A 48 -9.15 -0.65 9.78
CA ILE A 48 -8.02 -1.57 9.88
C ILE A 48 -6.88 -0.86 10.59
N TYR A 49 -6.35 -1.54 11.57
CA TYR A 49 -5.19 -1.13 12.36
C TYR A 49 -4.05 -2.10 12.09
N ILE A 50 -2.83 -1.59 12.03
CA ILE A 50 -1.60 -2.38 11.85
C ILE A 50 -0.75 -2.27 13.11
N VAL A 51 -0.09 -3.36 13.47
CA VAL A 51 0.85 -3.43 14.60
C VAL A 51 2.16 -2.75 14.19
N GLU A 52 2.50 -1.67 14.89
CA GLU A 52 3.80 -1.00 14.80
C GLU A 52 4.46 -1.01 16.20
N GLY A 53 5.41 -1.91 16.40
CA GLY A 53 6.02 -2.13 17.72
C GLY A 53 5.00 -2.62 18.75
N SER A 54 4.79 -1.85 19.84
CA SER A 54 3.82 -2.13 20.90
C SER A 54 2.47 -1.39 20.72
N LYS A 55 2.23 -0.80 19.56
CA LYS A 55 1.04 0.02 19.29
C LYS A 55 0.28 -0.48 18.08
N LEU A 56 -1.02 -0.21 18.07
CA LEU A 56 -1.86 -0.26 16.91
C LEU A 56 -1.93 1.12 16.26
N LYS A 57 -1.64 1.22 14.99
CA LYS A 57 -1.78 2.44 14.20
C LYS A 57 -2.89 2.26 13.17
N ILE A 58 -3.77 3.25 13.07
CA ILE A 58 -4.82 3.23 12.06
C ILE A 58 -4.20 3.34 10.67
N LYS A 59 -4.62 2.47 9.77
CA LYS A 59 -4.19 2.45 8.36
C LYS A 59 -5.29 2.92 7.43
N CYS A 60 -6.50 2.39 7.60
CA CYS A 60 -7.64 2.86 6.85
C CYS A 60 -8.90 2.81 7.71
N ALA A 61 -9.84 3.68 7.41
CA ALA A 61 -11.16 3.67 8.01
C ALA A 61 -12.19 4.17 7.00
N GLN A 62 -13.39 3.62 7.09
CA GLN A 62 -14.52 3.94 6.23
C GLN A 62 -15.77 4.10 7.08
N ASN A 63 -16.64 5.06 6.74
CA ASN A 63 -17.89 5.29 7.45
C ASN A 63 -18.91 5.93 6.50
N ASP A 64 -19.91 5.16 6.08
CA ASP A 64 -20.90 5.61 5.10
C ASP A 64 -21.81 6.70 5.66
N THR A 65 -22.15 6.63 6.95
CA THR A 65 -22.96 7.66 7.62
C THR A 65 -22.23 9.00 7.67
N GLN A 66 -20.92 9.00 7.95
CA GLN A 66 -20.12 10.22 7.96
C GLN A 66 -19.83 10.72 6.54
N LEU A 67 -19.58 9.82 5.60
CA LEU A 67 -19.32 10.18 4.20
C LEU A 67 -20.50 10.93 3.59
N LYS A 68 -21.74 10.53 3.91
CA LYS A 68 -22.98 11.19 3.46
C LYS A 68 -23.14 12.62 3.98
N LYS A 69 -22.45 13.00 5.05
CA LYS A 69 -22.47 14.37 5.61
C LYS A 69 -21.47 15.29 4.92
N LEU A 70 -20.54 14.74 4.11
CA LEU A 70 -19.54 15.53 3.41
C LEU A 70 -20.08 16.03 2.05
N PRO A 71 -19.59 17.18 1.57
CA PRO A 71 -19.85 17.62 0.20
C PRO A 71 -19.36 16.57 -0.80
N ALA A 72 -20.02 16.51 -1.96
CA ALA A 72 -19.65 15.58 -3.04
C ALA A 72 -18.16 15.73 -3.41
N GLY A 73 -17.47 14.62 -3.56
CA GLY A 73 -16.05 14.57 -3.91
C GLY A 73 -15.07 14.73 -2.72
N LYS A 74 -15.57 14.97 -1.50
CA LYS A 74 -14.72 15.02 -0.29
C LYS A 74 -14.56 13.60 0.29
N LYS A 75 -13.31 13.26 0.66
CA LYS A 75 -12.98 12.03 1.43
C LYS A 75 -12.98 12.34 2.92
N LEU A 76 -13.28 11.33 3.74
CA LEU A 76 -13.11 11.44 5.20
C LEU A 76 -11.61 11.61 5.48
N LYS A 77 -11.28 12.69 6.19
CA LYS A 77 -9.91 12.88 6.67
C LYS A 77 -9.76 12.09 7.97
N TYR A 78 -9.09 10.96 7.91
CA TYR A 78 -8.68 10.26 9.11
C TYR A 78 -7.32 10.79 9.56
N VAL A 79 -7.30 11.36 10.76
CA VAL A 79 -6.03 11.72 11.39
C VAL A 79 -5.31 10.41 11.76
N SER A 80 -4.08 10.26 11.31
CA SER A 80 -3.26 9.11 11.72
C SER A 80 -3.07 9.17 13.25
N PHE A 81 -3.57 8.16 13.95
CA PHE A 81 -3.37 8.00 15.39
C PHE A 81 -2.95 6.58 15.72
N SER A 82 -2.30 6.44 16.86
CA SER A 82 -1.92 5.15 17.39
C SER A 82 -2.27 5.05 18.87
N PHE A 83 -2.50 3.82 19.33
CA PHE A 83 -2.80 3.53 20.73
C PHE A 83 -2.17 2.19 21.14
N PRO A 84 -1.98 1.93 22.44
CA PRO A 84 -1.28 0.75 22.91
C PRO A 84 -2.04 -0.55 22.61
N ILE A 85 -1.29 -1.65 22.53
CA ILE A 85 -1.84 -3.02 22.46
C ILE A 85 -2.01 -3.49 23.92
N ASP A 86 -3.18 -3.18 24.46
CA ASP A 86 -3.54 -3.49 25.84
C ASP A 86 -5.07 -3.62 26.01
N GLU A 87 -5.52 -3.68 27.24
CA GLU A 87 -6.92 -3.83 27.62
C GLU A 87 -7.71 -2.48 27.60
N THR A 88 -7.07 -1.35 27.32
CA THR A 88 -7.73 -0.04 27.34
C THR A 88 -8.67 0.20 26.17
N SER A 89 -8.58 -0.66 25.13
CA SER A 89 -9.44 -0.60 23.95
C SER A 89 -9.83 -1.99 23.45
N ILE A 90 -10.95 -2.09 22.74
CA ILE A 90 -11.41 -3.34 22.10
C ILE A 90 -10.38 -3.85 21.09
N ALA A 91 -9.87 -2.96 20.22
CA ALA A 91 -8.87 -3.34 19.22
C ALA A 91 -7.53 -3.72 19.86
N GLY A 92 -7.09 -3.00 20.90
CA GLY A 92 -5.88 -3.34 21.66
C GLY A 92 -5.97 -4.71 22.30
N TYR A 93 -7.09 -5.02 22.91
CA TYR A 93 -7.35 -6.33 23.52
C TYR A 93 -7.38 -7.46 22.48
N VAL A 94 -8.01 -7.24 21.33
CA VAL A 94 -8.01 -8.21 20.21
C VAL A 94 -6.59 -8.46 19.69
N ALA A 95 -5.78 -7.41 19.59
CA ALA A 95 -4.38 -7.55 19.18
C ALA A 95 -3.55 -8.30 20.24
N LEU A 96 -3.78 -8.02 21.51
CA LEU A 96 -3.08 -8.64 22.64
C LEU A 96 -3.38 -10.13 22.75
N THR A 97 -4.67 -10.49 22.68
CA THR A 97 -5.12 -11.86 22.90
C THR A 97 -5.15 -12.72 21.65
N GLY A 98 -5.21 -12.08 20.47
CA GLY A 98 -5.43 -12.77 19.20
C GLY A 98 -6.81 -13.43 19.07
N ASN A 99 -7.79 -13.02 19.89
CA ASN A 99 -9.15 -13.56 19.89
C ASN A 99 -10.13 -12.59 19.22
N THR A 100 -11.03 -13.14 18.41
CA THR A 100 -12.13 -12.37 17.82
C THR A 100 -13.15 -11.97 18.89
N LEU A 101 -13.64 -10.74 18.83
CA LEU A 101 -14.72 -10.24 19.67
C LEU A 101 -15.94 -9.85 18.82
N VAL A 102 -17.11 -10.34 19.24
CA VAL A 102 -18.40 -9.98 18.65
C VAL A 102 -19.25 -9.35 19.75
N ILE A 103 -19.60 -8.09 19.57
CA ILE A 103 -20.28 -7.30 20.59
C ILE A 103 -21.59 -6.74 20.01
N ASP A 104 -22.71 -7.06 20.63
CA ASP A 104 -24.04 -6.64 20.19
C ASP A 104 -24.33 -5.14 20.47
N ASP A 105 -23.81 -4.61 21.58
CA ASP A 105 -23.91 -3.20 21.97
C ASP A 105 -22.73 -2.78 22.84
N VAL A 106 -21.78 -2.01 22.28
CA VAL A 106 -20.57 -1.55 22.98
C VAL A 106 -20.85 -0.60 24.15
N TYR A 107 -22.06 -0.03 24.24
CA TYR A 107 -22.46 0.80 25.37
C TYR A 107 -23.06 -0.01 26.52
N LYS A 108 -23.28 -1.30 26.31
CA LYS A 108 -23.82 -2.25 27.30
C LYS A 108 -22.80 -3.31 27.69
N LEU A 109 -21.52 -2.98 27.64
CA LEU A 109 -20.48 -3.88 28.11
C LEU A 109 -20.63 -4.12 29.61
N ASP A 110 -20.43 -5.38 30.03
CA ASP A 110 -20.39 -5.74 31.43
C ASP A 110 -19.19 -5.05 32.11
N SER A 111 -19.34 -4.62 33.36
CA SER A 111 -18.28 -4.01 34.16
C SER A 111 -17.06 -4.91 34.35
N ASN A 112 -17.25 -6.23 34.25
CA ASN A 112 -16.20 -7.25 34.37
C ASN A 112 -15.48 -7.56 33.05
N THR A 113 -15.87 -6.91 31.91
CA THR A 113 -15.14 -7.12 30.66
C THR A 113 -13.71 -6.58 30.78
N PRO A 114 -12.69 -7.35 30.30
CA PRO A 114 -11.29 -6.92 30.42
C PRO A 114 -10.91 -5.78 29.47
N TYR A 115 -11.79 -5.34 28.59
CA TYR A 115 -11.53 -4.28 27.63
C TYR A 115 -12.55 -3.12 27.78
N LYS A 116 -12.20 -1.96 27.26
CA LYS A 116 -13.02 -0.76 27.35
C LYS A 116 -13.43 -0.24 25.98
N PHE A 117 -14.61 0.38 25.91
CA PHE A 117 -15.05 1.13 24.74
C PHE A 117 -14.83 2.62 24.96
N ASN A 118 -14.03 3.26 24.08
CA ASN A 118 -13.82 4.70 24.10
C ASN A 118 -14.96 5.41 23.36
N LYS A 119 -15.80 6.15 24.11
CA LYS A 119 -16.96 6.89 23.58
C LYS A 119 -16.58 8.22 22.91
N LYS A 120 -15.34 8.70 23.10
CA LYS A 120 -14.92 10.03 22.63
C LYS A 120 -15.07 10.20 21.12
N PRO A 121 -14.64 9.26 20.24
CA PRO A 121 -14.85 9.37 18.80
C PRO A 121 -16.32 9.44 18.38
N ASP A 122 -17.21 8.74 19.09
CA ASP A 122 -18.65 8.79 18.83
C ASP A 122 -19.22 10.18 19.11
N ILE A 123 -18.83 10.78 20.24
CA ILE A 123 -19.29 12.13 20.66
C ILE A 123 -18.76 13.18 19.67
N GLU A 124 -17.47 13.16 19.36
CA GLU A 124 -16.82 14.14 18.48
C GLU A 124 -17.39 14.11 17.05
N ASN A 125 -17.79 12.94 16.56
CA ASN A 125 -18.28 12.78 15.19
C ASN A 125 -19.81 12.69 15.10
N ASN A 126 -20.53 12.91 16.20
CA ASN A 126 -21.96 12.71 16.27
C ASN A 126 -22.39 11.39 15.62
N TYR A 127 -21.77 10.31 16.08
CA TYR A 127 -21.95 8.93 15.61
C TYR A 127 -22.30 8.03 16.79
N ARG A 128 -23.02 6.96 16.56
CA ARG A 128 -23.36 5.99 17.58
C ARG A 128 -22.89 4.61 17.16
N THR A 129 -21.79 4.17 17.73
CA THR A 129 -21.37 2.78 17.63
C THR A 129 -22.28 1.90 18.48
N LYS A 130 -22.79 0.81 17.90
CA LYS A 130 -23.62 -0.16 18.62
C LYS A 130 -23.01 -1.54 18.47
N SER A 131 -23.29 -2.24 17.37
CA SER A 131 -22.71 -3.56 17.14
C SER A 131 -21.30 -3.46 16.58
N MET A 132 -20.41 -4.32 17.04
CA MET A 132 -19.02 -4.37 16.63
C MET A 132 -18.54 -5.81 16.43
N TYR A 133 -17.82 -6.04 15.35
CA TYR A 133 -17.07 -7.26 15.09
C TYR A 133 -15.59 -6.89 14.95
N SER A 134 -14.75 -7.36 15.87
CA SER A 134 -13.31 -7.09 15.87
C SER A 134 -12.55 -8.39 15.69
N ILE A 135 -11.76 -8.50 14.61
CA ILE A 135 -11.02 -9.71 14.26
C ILE A 135 -9.54 -9.40 14.15
N PRO A 136 -8.65 -10.23 14.76
CA PRO A 136 -7.21 -10.09 14.56
C PRO A 136 -6.82 -10.53 13.15
N LEU A 137 -5.91 -9.78 12.52
CA LEU A 137 -5.26 -10.17 11.27
C LEU A 137 -3.94 -10.85 11.63
N LYS A 138 -3.80 -12.13 11.29
CA LYS A 138 -2.66 -12.96 11.68
C LYS A 138 -1.85 -13.38 10.45
N ILE A 139 -0.56 -13.59 10.63
CA ILE A 139 0.28 -14.28 9.65
C ILE A 139 0.44 -15.75 10.03
N SER A 140 1.04 -16.54 9.13
CA SER A 140 1.07 -18.02 9.20
C SER A 140 1.60 -18.62 10.50
N ASN A 141 2.42 -17.87 11.27
CA ASN A 141 2.94 -18.29 12.58
C ASN A 141 2.01 -17.92 13.76
N GLY A 142 0.80 -17.43 13.48
CA GLY A 142 -0.16 -16.99 14.50
C GLY A 142 0.09 -15.58 15.06
N LYS A 143 1.16 -14.90 14.64
CA LYS A 143 1.45 -13.53 15.08
C LYS A 143 0.39 -12.57 14.56
N VAL A 144 -0.20 -11.77 15.46
CA VAL A 144 -1.11 -10.68 15.07
C VAL A 144 -0.31 -9.55 14.45
N VAL A 145 -0.67 -9.15 13.23
CA VAL A 145 -0.07 -8.04 12.47
C VAL A 145 -1.01 -6.85 12.33
N GLY A 146 -2.27 -7.03 12.71
CA GLY A 146 -3.28 -5.98 12.67
C GLY A 146 -4.59 -6.41 13.29
N VAL A 147 -5.56 -5.50 13.29
CA VAL A 147 -6.94 -5.75 13.71
C VAL A 147 -7.88 -5.08 12.72
N MET A 148 -8.89 -5.81 12.28
CA MET A 148 -10.01 -5.23 11.53
C MET A 148 -11.23 -5.13 12.44
N GLN A 149 -11.86 -3.95 12.44
CA GLN A 149 -13.13 -3.71 13.12
C GLN A 149 -14.21 -3.38 12.10
N LEU A 150 -15.35 -4.06 12.22
CA LEU A 150 -16.57 -3.77 11.47
C LEU A 150 -17.61 -3.26 12.45
N ILE A 151 -18.30 -2.19 12.09
CA ILE A 151 -19.12 -1.41 13.03
C ILE A 151 -20.51 -1.24 12.43
N ASN A 152 -21.53 -1.45 13.25
CA ASN A 152 -22.94 -1.23 12.95
C ASN A 152 -23.40 -2.01 11.71
N ALA A 153 -23.53 -3.33 11.84
CA ALA A 153 -24.24 -4.14 10.85
C ALA A 153 -25.68 -3.59 10.69
N LYS A 154 -26.16 -3.45 9.46
CA LYS A 154 -27.49 -2.92 9.13
C LYS A 154 -28.39 -4.00 8.53
N SER A 155 -29.65 -4.01 8.92
CA SER A 155 -30.69 -4.75 8.21
C SER A 155 -31.00 -4.12 6.84
N HIS A 156 -31.74 -4.82 5.99
CA HIS A 156 -32.23 -4.26 4.72
C HIS A 156 -33.03 -2.95 4.91
N GLY A 157 -33.67 -2.77 6.06
CA GLY A 157 -34.39 -1.53 6.41
C GLY A 157 -33.51 -0.44 7.04
N GLY A 158 -32.16 -0.58 7.04
CA GLY A 158 -31.21 0.41 7.53
C GLY A 158 -31.06 0.49 9.06
N LYS A 159 -31.77 -0.32 9.83
CA LYS A 159 -31.62 -0.37 11.30
C LYS A 159 -30.36 -1.11 11.70
N VAL A 160 -29.62 -0.56 12.68
CA VAL A 160 -28.45 -1.24 13.24
C VAL A 160 -28.88 -2.49 13.99
N VAL A 161 -28.29 -3.63 13.63
CA VAL A 161 -28.52 -4.96 14.17
C VAL A 161 -27.20 -5.58 14.64
N LYS A 162 -27.26 -6.72 15.30
CA LYS A 162 -26.09 -7.52 15.61
C LYS A 162 -25.54 -8.22 14.36
N PHE A 163 -24.26 -8.56 14.37
CA PHE A 163 -23.68 -9.41 13.33
C PHE A 163 -24.29 -10.83 13.39
N SER A 164 -24.69 -11.34 12.25
CA SER A 164 -25.28 -12.69 12.15
C SER A 164 -24.18 -13.77 12.12
N LYS A 165 -24.55 -15.03 12.41
CA LYS A 165 -23.62 -16.16 12.23
C LYS A 165 -23.15 -16.34 10.80
N ASP A 166 -23.98 -15.99 9.82
CA ASP A 166 -23.56 -16.01 8.40
C ASP A 166 -22.51 -14.93 8.12
N ALA A 167 -22.67 -13.73 8.70
CA ALA A 167 -21.64 -12.69 8.65
C ALA A 167 -20.32 -13.15 9.29
N GLU A 168 -20.36 -13.85 10.43
CA GLU A 168 -19.17 -14.40 11.06
C GLU A 168 -18.43 -15.39 10.16
N ILE A 169 -19.15 -16.32 9.53
CA ILE A 169 -18.56 -17.29 8.60
C ILE A 169 -17.84 -16.59 7.46
N PHE A 170 -18.48 -15.56 6.89
CA PHE A 170 -17.92 -14.78 5.79
C PHE A 170 -16.71 -13.96 6.23
N ILE A 171 -16.80 -13.24 7.35
CA ILE A 171 -15.70 -12.42 7.87
C ILE A 171 -14.48 -13.30 8.17
N ASN A 172 -14.67 -14.46 8.81
CA ASN A 172 -13.59 -15.38 9.11
C ASN A 172 -12.93 -15.96 7.84
N HIS A 173 -13.72 -16.31 6.84
CA HIS A 173 -13.19 -16.79 5.56
C HIS A 173 -12.38 -15.68 4.86
N PHE A 174 -12.94 -14.46 4.82
CA PHE A 174 -12.28 -13.32 4.19
C PHE A 174 -11.01 -12.88 4.94
N ALA A 175 -11.02 -12.99 6.28
CA ALA A 175 -9.83 -12.74 7.08
C ALA A 175 -8.68 -13.68 6.72
N LEU A 176 -8.96 -14.97 6.45
CA LEU A 176 -7.94 -15.93 6.02
C LEU A 176 -7.29 -15.55 4.68
N HIS A 177 -8.09 -15.11 3.70
CA HIS A 177 -7.56 -14.62 2.43
C HIS A 177 -6.83 -13.28 2.58
N THR A 178 -7.32 -12.42 3.49
CA THR A 178 -6.64 -11.18 3.85
C THR A 178 -5.25 -11.45 4.42
N GLU A 179 -5.11 -12.48 5.26
CA GLU A 179 -3.80 -12.88 5.80
C GLU A 179 -2.80 -13.25 4.70
N GLN A 180 -3.23 -14.00 3.69
CA GLN A 180 -2.36 -14.37 2.57
C GLN A 180 -1.94 -13.15 1.75
N ALA A 181 -2.90 -12.29 1.41
CA ALA A 181 -2.64 -11.06 0.67
C ALA A 181 -1.73 -10.10 1.44
N LEU A 182 -1.99 -9.88 2.73
CA LEU A 182 -1.13 -9.07 3.60
C LEU A 182 0.28 -9.65 3.72
N ARG A 183 0.39 -10.96 3.91
CA ARG A 183 1.70 -11.62 3.98
C ARG A 183 2.50 -11.40 2.70
N TYR A 184 1.86 -11.55 1.53
CA TYR A 184 2.51 -11.33 0.26
C TYR A 184 2.92 -9.87 0.07
N ALA A 185 2.03 -8.92 0.39
CA ALA A 185 2.32 -7.50 0.31
C ALA A 185 3.45 -7.08 1.28
N PHE A 186 3.45 -7.58 2.52
CA PHE A 186 4.56 -7.35 3.47
C PHE A 186 5.87 -7.95 2.98
N LEU A 187 5.84 -9.14 2.37
CA LEU A 187 7.03 -9.77 1.81
C LEU A 187 7.61 -8.94 0.66
N LEU A 188 6.78 -8.45 -0.25
CA LEU A 188 7.20 -7.59 -1.35
C LEU A 188 7.76 -6.26 -0.84
N ASP A 189 7.07 -5.60 0.09
CA ASP A 189 7.53 -4.34 0.70
C ASP A 189 8.89 -4.53 1.41
N ASP A 190 9.08 -5.64 2.12
CA ASP A 190 10.37 -5.99 2.73
C ASP A 190 11.46 -6.23 1.69
N HIS A 191 11.16 -6.89 0.57
CA HIS A 191 12.09 -7.07 -0.54
C HIS A 191 12.46 -5.74 -1.20
N PHE A 192 11.50 -4.87 -1.48
CA PHE A 192 11.78 -3.54 -2.02
C PHE A 192 12.64 -2.70 -1.07
N LYS A 193 12.34 -2.72 0.23
CA LYS A 193 13.18 -2.05 1.24
C LYS A 193 14.60 -2.58 1.29
N LYS A 194 14.79 -3.89 1.13
CA LYS A 194 16.13 -4.50 1.07
C LYS A 194 16.89 -4.09 -0.21
N MET A 195 16.22 -4.05 -1.35
CA MET A 195 16.82 -3.55 -2.60
C MET A 195 17.25 -2.09 -2.47
N LEU A 196 16.38 -1.22 -1.95
CA LEU A 196 16.71 0.18 -1.70
C LEU A 196 17.86 0.35 -0.70
N ARG A 197 17.93 -0.50 0.34
CA ARG A 197 19.04 -0.50 1.30
C ARG A 197 20.36 -0.94 0.66
N LEU A 198 20.34 -1.89 -0.29
CA LEU A 198 21.53 -2.24 -1.06
C LEU A 198 22.01 -1.06 -1.91
N SER A 199 21.09 -0.30 -2.52
CA SER A 199 21.43 0.92 -3.23
C SER A 199 22.04 1.98 -2.27
N GLU A 200 21.47 2.19 -1.09
CA GLU A 200 21.97 3.10 -0.06
C GLU A 200 23.40 2.73 0.42
N PHE A 201 23.74 1.44 0.49
CA PHE A 201 25.11 1.02 0.82
C PHE A 201 26.13 1.40 -0.25
N ARG A 202 25.70 1.48 -1.52
CA ARG A 202 26.54 1.91 -2.63
C ARG A 202 26.63 3.43 -2.72
N ASP A 203 25.49 4.13 -2.63
CA ASP A 203 25.39 5.59 -2.64
C ASP A 203 24.71 6.10 -1.36
N PRO A 204 25.49 6.45 -0.31
CA PRO A 204 24.91 6.93 0.95
C PRO A 204 24.15 8.26 0.84
N LYS A 205 24.22 8.95 -0.30
CA LYS A 205 23.43 10.17 -0.57
C LYS A 205 21.97 9.84 -0.94
N GLU A 206 21.73 8.67 -1.51
CA GLU A 206 20.40 8.14 -1.85
C GLU A 206 19.80 7.37 -0.67
N THR A 207 19.51 8.09 0.42
CA THR A 207 18.94 7.47 1.61
C THR A 207 17.50 6.99 1.40
N TYR A 208 17.09 5.97 2.15
CA TYR A 208 15.69 5.50 2.17
C TYR A 208 14.70 6.66 2.42
N LEU A 209 15.03 7.61 3.30
CA LEU A 209 14.19 8.78 3.55
C LEU A 209 14.12 9.72 2.35
N HIS A 210 15.18 9.81 1.53
CA HIS A 210 15.16 10.58 0.29
C HIS A 210 14.17 9.97 -0.71
N VAL A 211 14.31 8.69 -1.03
CA VAL A 211 13.43 8.02 -2.01
C VAL A 211 11.98 7.97 -1.57
N GLU A 212 11.72 7.86 -0.26
CA GLU A 212 10.37 7.94 0.29
C GLU A 212 9.75 9.34 0.07
N ARG A 213 10.51 10.41 0.30
CA ARG A 213 10.06 11.79 0.01
C ARG A 213 9.79 12.01 -1.46
N VAL A 214 10.67 11.53 -2.34
CA VAL A 214 10.47 11.61 -3.80
C VAL A 214 9.16 10.94 -4.17
N SER A 215 8.91 9.74 -3.68
CA SER A 215 7.67 9.01 -3.92
C SER A 215 6.43 9.80 -3.44
N LEU A 216 6.45 10.34 -2.23
CA LEU A 216 5.32 11.12 -1.69
C LEU A 216 5.07 12.41 -2.49
N PHE A 217 6.12 13.15 -2.86
CA PHE A 217 5.96 14.34 -3.70
C PHE A 217 5.42 14.01 -5.08
N SER A 218 5.84 12.90 -5.68
CA SER A 218 5.32 12.44 -6.97
C SER A 218 3.82 12.17 -6.91
N LEU A 219 3.32 11.59 -5.81
CA LEU A 219 1.89 11.36 -5.60
C LEU A 219 1.10 12.67 -5.47
N GLU A 220 1.61 13.65 -4.71
CA GLU A 220 0.97 14.95 -4.56
C GLU A 220 0.89 15.71 -5.89
N ILE A 221 1.98 15.67 -6.69
CA ILE A 221 2.01 16.27 -8.03
C ILE A 221 0.99 15.58 -8.94
N TYR A 222 0.94 14.25 -8.91
CA TYR A 222 -0.01 13.49 -9.69
C TYR A 222 -1.46 13.78 -9.28
N ASP A 223 -1.77 13.91 -8.00
CA ASP A 223 -3.11 14.27 -7.52
C ASP A 223 -3.56 15.63 -8.07
N ALA A 224 -2.67 16.63 -8.09
CA ALA A 224 -2.94 17.94 -8.69
C ALA A 224 -3.15 17.84 -10.22
N TYR A 225 -2.32 17.04 -10.90
CA TYR A 225 -2.45 16.76 -12.32
C TYR A 225 -3.78 16.07 -12.64
N ALA A 226 -4.09 15.01 -11.93
CA ALA A 226 -5.30 14.23 -12.11
C ALA A 226 -6.57 15.05 -11.89
N PHE A 227 -6.57 15.91 -10.87
CA PHE A 227 -7.66 16.87 -10.65
C PHE A 227 -7.83 17.84 -11.81
N LYS A 228 -6.73 18.45 -12.29
CA LYS A 228 -6.74 19.39 -13.41
C LYS A 228 -7.26 18.76 -14.71
N HIS A 229 -6.95 17.49 -14.93
CA HIS A 229 -7.28 16.76 -16.16
C HIS A 229 -8.54 15.89 -16.04
N ASN A 230 -9.26 15.95 -14.90
CA ASN A 230 -10.49 15.17 -14.63
C ASN A 230 -10.29 13.66 -14.86
N ILE A 231 -9.15 13.10 -14.46
CA ILE A 231 -8.87 11.67 -14.58
C ILE A 231 -9.83 10.90 -13.69
N PRO A 232 -10.47 9.80 -14.19
CA PRO A 232 -11.37 8.99 -13.39
C PRO A 232 -10.68 8.42 -12.13
N LEU A 233 -11.38 8.40 -10.98
CA LEU A 233 -10.81 7.93 -9.70
C LEU A 233 -10.19 6.54 -9.78
N LYS A 234 -10.81 5.62 -10.53
CA LYS A 234 -10.29 4.27 -10.70
C LYS A 234 -8.93 4.24 -11.41
N GLU A 235 -8.74 5.07 -12.41
CA GLU A 235 -7.46 5.20 -13.12
C GLU A 235 -6.41 5.84 -12.22
N GLN A 236 -6.81 6.86 -11.42
CA GLN A 236 -5.93 7.47 -10.43
C GLN A 236 -5.41 6.46 -9.40
N GLU A 237 -6.29 5.58 -8.89
CA GLU A 237 -5.92 4.57 -7.90
C GLU A 237 -4.86 3.61 -8.46
N ILE A 238 -5.06 3.08 -9.67
CA ILE A 238 -4.11 2.17 -10.34
C ILE A 238 -2.77 2.86 -10.60
N PHE A 239 -2.80 4.09 -11.13
CA PHE A 239 -1.59 4.83 -11.43
C PHE A 239 -0.78 5.15 -10.17
N LYS A 240 -1.44 5.58 -9.10
CA LYS A 240 -0.79 5.92 -7.82
C LYS A 240 -0.20 4.71 -7.11
N ASP A 241 -0.84 3.54 -7.24
CA ASP A 241 -0.33 2.28 -6.70
C ASP A 241 1.06 1.99 -7.27
N ASN A 242 1.19 2.04 -8.60
CA ASN A 242 2.46 1.82 -9.28
C ASN A 242 3.47 2.96 -9.05
N LEU A 243 3.03 4.23 -9.13
CA LEU A 243 3.91 5.39 -8.97
C LEU A 243 4.58 5.44 -7.59
N ARG A 244 3.86 5.06 -6.54
CA ARG A 244 4.38 5.02 -5.17
C ARG A 244 5.62 4.13 -5.04
N ILE A 245 5.63 3.02 -5.76
CA ILE A 245 6.74 2.06 -5.77
C ILE A 245 7.79 2.49 -6.76
N ALA A 246 7.42 2.76 -8.01
CA ALA A 246 8.31 3.09 -9.10
C ALA A 246 9.21 4.31 -8.82
N ALA A 247 8.63 5.37 -8.23
CA ALA A 247 9.39 6.58 -7.90
C ALA A 247 10.56 6.35 -6.94
N LYS A 248 10.50 5.29 -6.12
CA LYS A 248 11.59 4.92 -5.21
C LYS A 248 12.80 4.33 -5.93
N PHE A 249 12.62 3.87 -7.16
CA PHE A 249 13.65 3.21 -7.96
C PHE A 249 14.30 4.12 -9.01
N HIS A 250 14.01 5.43 -9.01
CA HIS A 250 14.54 6.33 -10.03
C HIS A 250 16.06 6.22 -10.18
N ASP A 251 16.79 6.13 -9.10
CA ASP A 251 18.26 6.10 -9.04
C ASP A 251 18.85 4.70 -8.78
N ILE A 252 18.06 3.63 -8.82
CA ILE A 252 18.51 2.28 -8.50
C ILE A 252 19.69 1.82 -9.37
N GLY A 253 19.79 2.31 -10.59
CA GLY A 253 20.87 1.96 -11.53
C GLY A 253 22.24 2.47 -11.13
N LYS A 254 22.36 3.38 -10.15
CA LYS A 254 23.64 3.79 -9.56
C LYS A 254 24.42 2.62 -8.96
N VAL A 255 23.73 1.54 -8.60
CA VAL A 255 24.35 0.29 -8.13
C VAL A 255 25.33 -0.29 -9.17
N GLY A 256 25.04 -0.10 -10.46
CA GLY A 256 25.89 -0.54 -11.57
C GLY A 256 27.02 0.43 -11.93
N ILE A 257 27.13 1.59 -11.31
CA ILE A 257 28.21 2.55 -11.58
C ILE A 257 29.40 2.23 -10.68
N SER A 258 30.63 2.25 -11.26
CA SER A 258 31.88 2.01 -10.51
C SER A 258 32.06 3.05 -9.38
N ASP A 259 32.60 2.60 -8.23
CA ASP A 259 32.91 3.47 -7.09
C ASP A 259 33.89 4.58 -7.44
N LEU A 260 34.75 4.39 -8.43
CA LEU A 260 35.69 5.40 -8.93
C LEU A 260 34.96 6.69 -9.39
N PHE A 261 33.76 6.53 -9.95
CA PHE A 261 32.94 7.63 -10.41
C PHE A 261 31.89 8.00 -9.37
N LEU A 262 31.15 7.05 -8.84
CA LEU A 262 30.06 7.27 -7.90
C LEU A 262 30.51 8.01 -6.64
N LYS A 263 31.69 7.67 -6.11
CA LYS A 263 32.28 8.23 -4.87
C LYS A 263 33.35 9.26 -5.14
N LYS A 264 33.56 9.69 -6.40
CA LYS A 264 34.61 10.66 -6.76
C LYS A 264 34.41 11.97 -6.00
N PRO A 265 35.42 12.45 -5.28
CA PRO A 265 35.39 13.78 -4.71
C PRO A 265 35.62 14.83 -5.82
N GLY A 266 34.71 15.77 -5.98
CA GLY A 266 34.83 16.88 -6.93
C GLY A 266 33.95 16.77 -8.17
N ARG A 267 34.27 17.53 -9.20
CA ARG A 267 33.47 17.61 -10.45
C ARG A 267 33.85 16.48 -11.40
N PHE A 268 32.86 15.98 -12.14
CA PHE A 268 33.08 15.03 -13.22
C PHE A 268 33.66 15.75 -14.45
N THR A 269 34.57 15.10 -15.15
CA THR A 269 34.87 15.39 -16.55
C THR A 269 33.68 15.03 -17.43
N ASP A 270 33.68 15.42 -18.70
CA ASP A 270 32.57 15.11 -19.61
C ASP A 270 32.42 13.59 -19.83
N CYS A 271 33.53 12.86 -19.98
CA CYS A 271 33.50 11.40 -20.10
C CYS A 271 32.94 10.71 -18.84
N GLU A 272 33.34 11.15 -17.65
CA GLU A 272 32.85 10.60 -16.39
C GLU A 272 31.37 10.93 -16.18
N ARG A 273 30.94 12.10 -16.63
CA ARG A 273 29.53 12.48 -16.62
C ARG A 273 28.70 11.58 -17.52
N ASP A 274 29.20 11.21 -18.69
CA ASP A 274 28.51 10.31 -19.61
C ASP A 274 28.41 8.89 -19.02
N ILE A 275 29.45 8.41 -18.32
CA ILE A 275 29.38 7.15 -17.56
C ILE A 275 28.29 7.25 -16.47
N MET A 276 28.28 8.34 -15.71
CA MET A 276 27.27 8.54 -14.66
C MET A 276 25.84 8.57 -15.22
N LYS A 277 25.60 9.19 -16.39
CA LYS A 277 24.29 9.18 -17.05
C LYS A 277 23.79 7.76 -17.34
N GLY A 278 24.68 6.80 -17.52
CA GLY A 278 24.35 5.40 -17.76
C GLY A 278 23.51 4.75 -16.65
N HIS A 279 23.47 5.36 -15.43
CA HIS A 279 22.63 4.79 -14.35
C HIS A 279 21.15 4.73 -14.74
N THR A 280 20.66 5.63 -15.59
CA THR A 280 19.25 5.59 -16.04
C THR A 280 18.95 4.33 -16.85
N CYS A 281 19.84 3.99 -17.80
CA CYS A 281 19.71 2.76 -18.59
C CYS A 281 19.92 1.50 -17.73
N LEU A 282 20.91 1.50 -16.83
CA LEU A 282 21.16 0.42 -15.90
C LEU A 282 19.98 0.18 -14.96
N GLY A 283 19.35 1.25 -14.48
CA GLY A 283 18.14 1.18 -13.67
C GLY A 283 16.97 0.57 -14.45
N ALA A 284 16.74 1.02 -15.67
CA ALA A 284 15.69 0.48 -16.54
C ALA A 284 15.90 -1.02 -16.86
N MET A 285 17.13 -1.49 -17.00
CA MET A 285 17.44 -2.91 -17.25
C MET A 285 16.92 -3.84 -16.15
N LEU A 286 16.82 -3.39 -14.90
CA LEU A 286 16.30 -4.21 -13.80
C LEU A 286 14.82 -4.60 -14.00
N PHE A 287 14.08 -3.80 -14.77
CA PHE A 287 12.65 -4.00 -15.03
C PHE A 287 12.37 -4.56 -16.43
N TYR A 288 13.40 -4.90 -17.19
CA TYR A 288 13.28 -5.49 -18.51
C TYR A 288 13.57 -6.99 -18.46
N PRO A 289 12.81 -7.90 -19.15
CA PRO A 289 11.63 -7.60 -19.95
C PRO A 289 10.40 -7.25 -19.09
N ILE A 290 9.61 -6.26 -19.55
CA ILE A 290 8.42 -5.76 -18.85
C ILE A 290 7.38 -6.88 -18.74
N LYS A 291 6.89 -7.16 -17.52
CA LYS A 291 5.91 -8.21 -17.22
C LYS A 291 4.65 -7.68 -16.53
N SER A 292 4.69 -6.44 -16.06
CA SER A 292 3.58 -5.81 -15.33
C SER A 292 3.56 -4.30 -15.57
N ASP A 293 2.44 -3.65 -15.22
CA ASP A 293 2.32 -2.19 -15.24
C ASP A 293 3.31 -1.53 -14.27
N LEU A 294 3.64 -2.19 -13.16
CA LEU A 294 4.67 -1.72 -12.24
C LEU A 294 6.06 -1.77 -12.88
N ASP A 295 6.40 -2.85 -13.59
CA ASP A 295 7.68 -2.93 -14.31
C ASP A 295 7.77 -1.82 -15.36
N GLN A 296 6.69 -1.58 -16.13
CA GLN A 296 6.65 -0.51 -17.13
C GLN A 296 6.88 0.85 -16.47
N MET A 297 6.17 1.17 -15.40
CA MET A 297 6.33 2.46 -14.72
C MET A 297 7.71 2.60 -14.07
N SER A 298 8.24 1.53 -13.47
CA SER A 298 9.58 1.53 -12.87
C SER A 298 10.68 1.69 -13.93
N PHE A 299 10.51 1.05 -15.09
CA PHE A 299 11.36 1.22 -16.25
C PHE A 299 11.37 2.68 -16.72
N ASP A 300 10.17 3.25 -16.94
CA ASP A 300 10.04 4.63 -17.42
C ASP A 300 10.61 5.64 -16.41
N VAL A 301 10.32 5.48 -15.14
CA VAL A 301 10.87 6.33 -14.07
C VAL A 301 12.39 6.24 -14.02
N ALA A 302 12.96 5.05 -14.00
CA ALA A 302 14.42 4.86 -13.97
C ALA A 302 15.09 5.42 -15.21
N LEU A 303 14.47 5.25 -16.40
CA LEU A 303 15.07 5.69 -17.67
C LEU A 303 14.99 7.20 -17.84
N TYR A 304 13.84 7.82 -17.51
CA TYR A 304 13.51 9.18 -17.95
C TYR A 304 13.51 10.25 -16.84
N HIS A 305 13.82 9.93 -15.58
CA HIS A 305 13.76 10.92 -14.49
C HIS A 305 14.72 12.12 -14.64
N HIS A 306 15.69 12.03 -15.52
CA HIS A 306 16.57 13.13 -15.92
C HIS A 306 16.23 13.76 -17.26
N GLU A 307 15.14 13.32 -17.90
CA GLU A 307 14.69 13.99 -19.12
C GLU A 307 14.13 15.37 -18.82
N ARG A 308 14.34 16.28 -19.74
CA ARG A 308 13.81 17.62 -19.65
C ARG A 308 12.43 17.70 -20.28
N PHE A 309 11.49 18.30 -19.57
CA PHE A 309 10.13 18.51 -20.07
C PHE A 309 10.08 19.31 -21.38
N ASP A 310 11.04 20.24 -21.57
CA ASP A 310 11.17 21.05 -22.76
C ASP A 310 11.92 20.36 -23.93
N GLY A 311 12.33 19.11 -23.77
CA GLY A 311 13.11 18.35 -24.76
C GLY A 311 14.51 18.89 -24.99
N GLY A 312 15.04 19.76 -24.11
CA GLY A 312 16.36 20.35 -24.23
C GLY A 312 17.50 19.33 -24.17
N ALA A 313 18.59 19.60 -24.91
CA ALA A 313 19.74 18.70 -25.09
C ALA A 313 20.51 18.35 -23.78
N ALA A 314 20.20 19.01 -22.68
CA ALA A 314 20.80 18.71 -21.37
C ALA A 314 20.09 17.55 -20.61
N GLY A 315 18.89 17.13 -21.06
CA GLY A 315 18.20 15.94 -20.56
C GLY A 315 18.86 14.65 -21.06
N TYR A 316 18.70 13.56 -20.31
CA TYR A 316 19.21 12.25 -20.69
C TYR A 316 18.28 11.13 -20.16
N PRO A 317 18.28 9.96 -20.82
CA PRO A 317 19.22 9.49 -21.85
C PRO A 317 19.07 10.17 -23.22
N GLY A 318 18.08 11.01 -23.46
CA GLY A 318 17.88 11.71 -24.71
C GLY A 318 17.64 10.75 -25.88
N LYS A 319 18.43 10.86 -26.94
CA LYS A 319 18.33 9.99 -28.13
C LYS A 319 18.98 8.61 -27.94
N CYS A 320 19.53 8.29 -26.76
CA CYS A 320 20.11 6.97 -26.51
C CYS A 320 19.02 5.90 -26.61
N SER A 321 19.21 4.96 -27.51
CA SER A 321 18.32 3.80 -27.61
C SER A 321 18.61 2.84 -26.45
N PHE A 322 17.65 2.66 -25.55
CA PHE A 322 17.73 1.63 -24.50
C PHE A 322 18.04 0.27 -25.08
N HIS A 323 17.45 -0.09 -26.22
CA HIS A 323 17.68 -1.39 -26.87
C HIS A 323 19.11 -1.57 -27.36
N GLU A 324 19.73 -0.52 -27.87
CA GLU A 324 21.15 -0.55 -28.26
C GLU A 324 22.05 -0.72 -27.04
N PHE A 325 21.75 0.01 -25.95
CA PHE A 325 22.46 -0.10 -24.69
C PHE A 325 22.34 -1.53 -24.11
N TYR A 326 21.13 -2.07 -24.04
CA TYR A 326 20.84 -3.41 -23.55
C TYR A 326 21.56 -4.48 -24.38
N TYR A 327 21.49 -4.38 -25.72
CA TYR A 327 22.16 -5.31 -26.63
C TYR A 327 23.68 -5.31 -26.44
N LYS A 328 24.31 -4.13 -26.33
CA LYS A 328 25.77 -4.02 -26.08
C LYS A 328 26.16 -4.56 -24.73
N PHE A 329 25.35 -4.33 -23.71
CA PHE A 329 25.58 -4.86 -22.37
C PHE A 329 25.54 -6.40 -22.33
N GLU A 330 24.53 -7.00 -22.91
CA GLU A 330 24.34 -8.46 -22.95
C GLU A 330 25.42 -9.16 -23.78
N ASN A 331 25.91 -8.52 -24.84
CA ASN A 331 26.88 -9.12 -25.75
C ASN A 331 28.33 -8.71 -25.47
N GLY A 332 28.59 -7.90 -24.45
CA GLY A 332 29.92 -7.49 -24.03
C GLY A 332 30.70 -6.67 -25.10
N THR A 333 29.98 -5.94 -25.95
CA THR A 333 30.57 -5.23 -27.12
C THR A 333 30.97 -3.78 -26.84
N ASP A 334 30.81 -3.29 -25.59
CA ASP A 334 31.10 -1.89 -25.23
C ASP A 334 32.31 -1.79 -24.31
N ASP A 335 33.52 -1.65 -24.87
CA ASP A 335 34.78 -1.50 -24.13
C ASP A 335 34.79 -0.28 -23.17
N LYS A 336 34.00 0.76 -23.46
CA LYS A 336 33.93 1.98 -22.63
C LYS A 336 33.05 1.79 -21.41
N MET A 337 32.01 0.95 -21.48
CA MET A 337 31.13 0.66 -20.36
C MET A 337 31.72 -0.41 -19.44
N SER A 338 32.41 -1.43 -19.98
CA SER A 338 33.09 -2.45 -19.19
C SER A 338 34.16 -1.87 -18.25
N ALA A 339 34.86 -0.82 -18.67
CA ALA A 339 35.85 -0.12 -17.84
C ALA A 339 35.22 0.68 -16.66
N GLY A 340 33.94 1.01 -16.73
CA GLY A 340 33.21 1.70 -15.64
C GLY A 340 32.45 0.78 -14.69
N MET A 341 32.33 -0.51 -15.02
CA MET A 341 31.55 -1.50 -14.26
C MET A 341 32.42 -2.51 -13.48
N SER A 342 33.74 -2.54 -13.70
CA SER A 342 34.70 -3.42 -12.99
C SER A 342 35.13 -2.89 -11.65
#